data_5f999039ef31c0e199404a981b3fee4d
#
_entry.id   5f999039ef31c0e199404a981b3fee4d
#
_cell.length_a   1.000
_cell.length_b   1.000
_cell.length_c   1.000
_cell.angle_alpha   90.00
_cell.angle_beta   90.00
_cell.angle_gamma   90.00
#
_symmetry.space_group_name_H-M   'P 1'
#
loop_
_entity.id
_entity.type
_entity.pdbx_description
1 polymer ?
#
loop_
_entity_poly.entity_id
_entity_poly.type
_entity_poly.pdbx_seq_one_letter_code
_entity_poly.pdbx_strand_id
1 'polypeptide(L)'
;MRDRKDQKGFGVTSPRQLLRDAWALSQPYWFSEERWAARGLLLAVIALNLGIVYINVLLNKWNNAFYDALQYKEYAVFFHQLIRFSWLAALFIVFAVYQSYLNQMLQIRWRSWFTERYLRAWLSDNAYYRMQVAAGETDNPDQRVAEDINLFISNTLNLGIGGMRAVVTLISFVAILWGLSGTLTIPLGGSSIIRLHGYLVWAALLYALAATWITDWIGRPLVRLNFDQQRYEADFRFSLVRFRENAEGVALYHGEADELRAFRERFAGIVRNFWGIMRRQKRLTWFTAGYSQAAVIFPFVVVAPRYFRGQILLGGLMQTAAAFGQVQDSLSFIVSSYTDIAAWRSVVERLTSFQAAIERARLQAPTHAGIRHGERDGGGLSVDGVELDLPGGKPLIADVNLLLGRGDSALLSGPSGAGKSTLLRAIAGIWPFGRGEIDMPANAHVLFLPQKPYLPIRTLREVVKYPIRAMRPKGADDAMLREALEAVGLPHLAGRLDETEHWALQLSPGEQQRIAFARALVQKPDWLFLDEATSAVDEATEARLYGLVRDRLPATTLFSVGHRATLRPFHVRKLVVQPDGDGPASIVEETVLDHA
;
A
#
# COMPACT_ATOMS: atom_id res chain seq x y z
N MET A 1 -7.90 -24.96 -26.85
CA MET A 1 -7.77 -23.80 -27.75
C MET A 1 -9.00 -22.88 -27.56
N ARG A 2 -9.35 -22.61 -26.26
CA ARG A 2 -10.46 -21.71 -25.88
C ARG A 2 -10.16 -21.21 -24.45
N ASP A 3 -9.19 -20.27 -24.31
CA ASP A 3 -9.00 -19.52 -23.05
C ASP A 3 -7.94 -18.42 -23.27
N ARG A 4 -8.20 -17.58 -24.29
CA ARG A 4 -7.36 -16.38 -24.59
C ARG A 4 -8.21 -15.12 -24.74
N LYS A 5 -9.35 -15.01 -24.05
CA LYS A 5 -10.23 -13.82 -24.20
C LYS A 5 -10.45 -12.98 -22.95
N ASP A 6 -9.92 -13.33 -21.78
CA ASP A 6 -10.14 -12.55 -20.54
C ASP A 6 -8.92 -11.80 -20.00
N GLN A 7 -7.85 -11.71 -20.76
CA GLN A 7 -6.90 -10.59 -20.58
C GLN A 7 -7.51 -9.32 -21.24
N LYS A 8 -8.61 -8.83 -20.70
CA LYS A 8 -9.03 -7.44 -20.94
C LYS A 8 -7.94 -6.56 -20.35
N GLY A 9 -7.11 -6.05 -21.25
CA GLY A 9 -6.08 -5.10 -20.96
C GLY A 9 -6.58 -4.00 -20.04
N PHE A 10 -5.72 -3.51 -19.19
CA PHE A 10 -5.90 -2.29 -18.40
C PHE A 10 -6.53 -1.22 -19.29
N GLY A 11 -7.85 -1.05 -19.17
CA GLY A 11 -8.61 -0.09 -19.94
C GLY A 11 -8.03 1.27 -19.63
N VAL A 12 -7.65 2.03 -20.67
CA VAL A 12 -7.15 3.39 -20.54
C VAL A 12 -8.22 4.19 -19.82
N THR A 13 -8.10 4.33 -18.50
CA THR A 13 -9.02 5.16 -17.71
C THR A 13 -8.99 6.57 -18.27
N SER A 14 -10.15 7.13 -18.58
CA SER A 14 -10.22 8.48 -19.10
C SER A 14 -9.65 9.48 -18.08
N PRO A 15 -9.01 10.59 -18.50
CA PRO A 15 -8.49 11.58 -17.56
C PRO A 15 -9.53 12.10 -16.56
N ARG A 16 -10.81 12.17 -16.98
CA ARG A 16 -11.94 12.56 -16.12
C ARG A 16 -12.22 11.52 -15.05
N GLN A 17 -12.16 10.26 -15.37
CA GLN A 17 -12.36 9.16 -14.41
C GLN A 17 -11.21 9.13 -13.41
N LEU A 18 -9.96 9.26 -13.86
CA LEU A 18 -8.78 9.32 -13.01
C LEU A 18 -8.87 10.45 -11.96
N LEU A 19 -9.27 11.65 -12.39
CA LEU A 19 -9.47 12.78 -11.47
C LEU A 19 -10.61 12.55 -10.48
N ARG A 20 -11.69 11.90 -10.92
CA ARG A 20 -12.80 11.51 -10.04
C ARG A 20 -12.36 10.50 -8.99
N ASP A 21 -11.60 9.48 -9.39
CA ASP A 21 -11.09 8.43 -8.50
C ASP A 21 -10.10 9.01 -7.49
N ALA A 22 -9.17 9.86 -7.95
CA ALA A 22 -8.24 10.57 -7.07
C ALA A 22 -8.97 11.49 -6.08
N TRP A 23 -10.04 12.17 -6.52
CA TRP A 23 -10.87 12.97 -5.63
C TRP A 23 -11.61 12.10 -4.62
N ALA A 24 -12.19 10.98 -5.04
CA ALA A 24 -12.86 10.04 -4.14
C ALA A 24 -11.94 9.48 -3.06
N LEU A 25 -10.65 9.21 -3.39
CA LEU A 25 -9.62 8.83 -2.43
C LEU A 25 -9.26 9.98 -1.47
N SER A 26 -9.17 11.20 -1.98
CA SER A 26 -8.71 12.37 -1.21
C SER A 26 -9.79 13.01 -0.34
N GLN A 27 -11.03 13.05 -0.84
CA GLN A 27 -12.17 13.72 -0.21
C GLN A 27 -12.36 13.38 1.28
N PRO A 28 -12.29 12.10 1.70
CA PRO A 28 -12.54 11.76 3.10
C PRO A 28 -11.59 12.44 4.10
N TYR A 29 -10.34 12.73 3.71
CA TYR A 29 -9.39 13.44 4.56
C TYR A 29 -9.81 14.89 4.81
N TRP A 30 -10.26 15.58 3.76
CA TRP A 30 -10.66 16.99 3.83
C TRP A 30 -11.97 17.21 4.62
N PHE A 31 -12.72 16.16 4.91
CA PHE A 31 -13.96 16.19 5.69
C PHE A 31 -13.85 15.38 7.00
N SER A 32 -12.65 14.90 7.35
CA SER A 32 -12.36 14.15 8.56
C SER A 32 -12.35 15.00 9.82
N GLU A 33 -12.04 14.38 10.95
CA GLU A 33 -11.81 15.05 12.24
C GLU A 33 -10.71 16.10 12.16
N GLU A 34 -9.68 15.88 11.30
CA GLU A 34 -8.57 16.81 11.06
C GLU A 34 -8.87 17.93 10.04
N ARG A 35 -10.09 18.04 9.53
CA ARG A 35 -10.49 18.97 8.45
C ARG A 35 -9.98 20.39 8.58
N TRP A 36 -10.03 20.97 9.78
CA TRP A 36 -9.61 22.35 10.00
C TRP A 36 -8.09 22.51 9.93
N ALA A 37 -7.34 21.59 10.53
CA ALA A 37 -5.88 21.58 10.44
C ALA A 37 -5.41 21.31 8.99
N ALA A 38 -6.03 20.35 8.32
CA ALA A 38 -5.72 20.01 6.92
C ALA A 38 -5.96 21.19 5.97
N ARG A 39 -7.15 21.81 6.05
CA ARG A 39 -7.51 22.98 5.22
C ARG A 39 -6.66 24.19 5.55
N GLY A 40 -6.39 24.44 6.82
CA GLY A 40 -5.51 25.53 7.26
C GLY A 40 -4.09 25.39 6.75
N LEU A 41 -3.50 24.19 6.84
CA LEU A 41 -2.18 23.89 6.30
C LEU A 41 -2.14 24.03 4.78
N LEU A 42 -3.13 23.50 4.07
CA LEU A 42 -3.21 23.64 2.61
C LEU A 42 -3.30 25.11 2.21
N LEU A 43 -4.14 25.89 2.87
CA LEU A 43 -4.29 27.34 2.60
C LEU A 43 -2.96 28.07 2.85
N ALA A 44 -2.27 27.77 3.95
CA ALA A 44 -0.96 28.35 4.26
C ALA A 44 0.09 28.01 3.20
N VAL A 45 0.15 26.73 2.77
CA VAL A 45 1.07 26.31 1.69
C VAL A 45 0.74 27.02 0.38
N ILE A 46 -0.53 27.15 0.01
CA ILE A 46 -0.97 27.90 -1.17
C ILE A 46 -0.58 29.36 -1.06
N ALA A 47 -0.86 30.02 0.06
CA ALA A 47 -0.53 31.42 0.28
C ALA A 47 0.97 31.69 0.17
N LEU A 48 1.82 30.82 0.76
CA LEU A 48 3.26 30.92 0.64
C LEU A 48 3.74 30.73 -0.80
N ASN A 49 3.17 29.77 -1.54
CA ASN A 49 3.50 29.57 -2.96
C ASN A 49 3.13 30.81 -3.81
N LEU A 50 1.96 31.37 -3.59
CA LEU A 50 1.54 32.62 -4.27
C LEU A 50 2.46 33.79 -3.89
N GLY A 51 2.86 33.86 -2.62
CA GLY A 51 3.86 34.82 -2.16
C GLY A 51 5.20 34.68 -2.85
N ILE A 52 5.69 33.45 -3.04
CA ILE A 52 6.92 33.18 -3.81
C ILE A 52 6.78 33.67 -5.27
N VAL A 53 5.64 33.38 -5.92
CA VAL A 53 5.39 33.88 -7.29
C VAL A 53 5.39 35.41 -7.31
N TYR A 54 4.76 36.05 -6.34
CA TYR A 54 4.74 37.50 -6.23
C TYR A 54 6.15 38.08 -6.02
N ILE A 55 6.96 37.47 -5.16
CA ILE A 55 8.37 37.89 -4.95
C ILE A 55 9.16 37.74 -6.27
N ASN A 56 8.95 36.68 -7.04
CA ASN A 56 9.59 36.51 -8.37
C ASN A 56 9.19 37.63 -9.35
N VAL A 57 7.94 38.07 -9.31
CA VAL A 57 7.50 39.27 -10.10
C VAL A 57 8.23 40.53 -9.63
N LEU A 58 8.40 40.74 -8.32
CA LEU A 58 9.17 41.87 -7.78
C LEU A 58 10.65 41.81 -8.15
N LEU A 59 11.26 40.63 -8.11
CA LEU A 59 12.63 40.36 -8.53
C LEU A 59 12.82 40.64 -10.04
N ASN A 60 11.82 40.30 -10.85
CA ASN A 60 11.85 40.61 -12.28
C ASN A 60 11.84 42.15 -12.54
N LYS A 61 11.03 42.91 -11.79
CA LYS A 61 11.05 44.36 -11.83
C LYS A 61 12.36 44.96 -11.26
N TRP A 62 12.90 44.34 -10.22
CA TRP A 62 14.18 44.73 -9.65
C TRP A 62 15.33 44.55 -10.64
N ASN A 63 15.36 43.48 -11.44
CA ASN A 63 16.33 43.29 -12.51
C ASN A 63 16.41 44.49 -13.45
N ASN A 64 15.28 45.03 -13.83
CA ASN A 64 15.23 46.23 -14.69
C ASN A 64 15.98 47.39 -14.04
N ALA A 65 15.56 47.81 -12.84
CA ALA A 65 16.12 48.95 -12.14
C ALA A 65 17.61 48.77 -11.79
N PHE A 66 18.02 47.55 -11.46
CA PHE A 66 19.41 47.23 -11.09
C PHE A 66 20.36 47.36 -12.29
N TYR A 67 20.01 46.76 -13.43
CA TYR A 67 20.86 46.80 -14.62
C TYR A 67 20.84 48.18 -15.32
N ASP A 68 19.76 48.95 -15.21
CA ASP A 68 19.73 50.31 -15.69
C ASP A 68 20.65 51.24 -14.87
N ALA A 69 20.67 51.07 -13.52
CA ALA A 69 21.61 51.78 -12.63
C ALA A 69 23.08 51.47 -12.96
N LEU A 70 23.38 50.23 -13.33
CA LEU A 70 24.71 49.82 -13.80
C LEU A 70 25.08 50.45 -15.11
N GLN A 71 24.14 50.49 -16.07
CA GLN A 71 24.34 51.10 -17.40
C GLN A 71 24.62 52.60 -17.29
N TYR A 72 23.89 53.29 -16.43
CA TYR A 72 24.08 54.72 -16.18
C TYR A 72 25.18 55.05 -15.18
N LYS A 73 25.80 54.04 -14.56
CA LYS A 73 26.87 54.15 -13.53
C LYS A 73 26.42 54.96 -12.29
N GLU A 74 25.12 54.87 -11.93
CA GLU A 74 24.55 55.57 -10.77
C GLU A 74 24.77 54.76 -9.48
N TYR A 75 25.88 55.01 -8.78
CA TYR A 75 26.30 54.28 -7.61
C TYR A 75 25.25 54.29 -6.46
N ALA A 76 24.65 55.42 -6.18
CA ALA A 76 23.65 55.56 -5.11
C ALA A 76 22.38 54.71 -5.40
N VAL A 77 21.89 54.70 -6.64
CA VAL A 77 20.75 53.88 -7.05
C VAL A 77 21.14 52.41 -7.01
N PHE A 78 22.30 52.04 -7.50
CA PHE A 78 22.83 50.69 -7.46
C PHE A 78 22.88 50.15 -6.01
N PHE A 79 23.43 50.93 -5.05
CA PHE A 79 23.48 50.49 -3.66
C PHE A 79 22.10 50.33 -3.03
N HIS A 80 21.17 51.23 -3.34
CA HIS A 80 19.77 51.08 -2.92
C HIS A 80 19.12 49.81 -3.47
N GLN A 81 19.38 49.46 -4.75
CA GLN A 81 18.88 48.20 -5.31
C GLN A 81 19.50 46.95 -4.65
N LEU A 82 20.75 46.96 -4.19
CA LEU A 82 21.35 45.88 -3.43
C LEU A 82 20.62 45.64 -2.10
N ILE A 83 20.31 46.71 -1.37
CA ILE A 83 19.53 46.62 -0.11
C ILE A 83 18.14 46.03 -0.40
N ARG A 84 17.47 46.54 -1.46
CA ARG A 84 16.17 46.01 -1.86
C ARG A 84 16.21 44.53 -2.22
N PHE A 85 17.22 44.08 -2.95
CA PHE A 85 17.45 42.67 -3.25
C PHE A 85 17.61 41.84 -1.98
N SER A 86 18.43 42.28 -1.02
CA SER A 86 18.68 41.57 0.23
C SER A 86 17.39 41.32 1.00
N TRP A 87 16.50 42.31 1.07
CA TRP A 87 15.18 42.15 1.69
C TRP A 87 14.27 41.19 0.91
N LEU A 88 14.22 41.28 -0.42
CA LEU A 88 13.43 40.37 -1.25
C LEU A 88 13.96 38.94 -1.15
N ALA A 89 15.29 38.76 -1.14
CA ALA A 89 15.93 37.46 -0.99
C ALA A 89 15.68 36.85 0.40
N ALA A 90 15.79 37.64 1.46
CA ALA A 90 15.46 37.18 2.81
C ALA A 90 14.02 36.73 2.93
N LEU A 91 13.07 37.50 2.41
CA LEU A 91 11.66 37.15 2.41
C LEU A 91 11.37 35.89 1.56
N PHE A 92 12.02 35.78 0.39
CA PHE A 92 11.93 34.58 -0.47
C PHE A 92 12.40 33.33 0.28
N ILE A 93 13.54 33.40 0.98
CA ILE A 93 14.10 32.29 1.77
C ILE A 93 13.12 31.87 2.86
N VAL A 94 12.57 32.82 3.62
CA VAL A 94 11.59 32.54 4.67
C VAL A 94 10.36 31.83 4.08
N PHE A 95 9.81 32.36 2.99
CA PHE A 95 8.63 31.74 2.34
C PHE A 95 8.93 30.36 1.80
N ALA A 96 10.09 30.16 1.16
CA ALA A 96 10.48 28.88 0.60
C ALA A 96 10.68 27.80 1.69
N VAL A 97 11.35 28.16 2.81
CA VAL A 97 11.58 27.26 3.92
C VAL A 97 10.27 26.86 4.61
N TYR A 98 9.42 27.83 4.95
CA TYR A 98 8.14 27.52 5.60
C TYR A 98 7.17 26.81 4.67
N GLN A 99 7.17 27.11 3.38
CA GLN A 99 6.37 26.40 2.37
C GLN A 99 6.76 24.91 2.33
N SER A 100 8.07 24.61 2.28
CA SER A 100 8.56 23.23 2.30
C SER A 100 8.19 22.53 3.59
N TYR A 101 8.41 23.16 4.73
CA TYR A 101 8.09 22.60 6.05
C TYR A 101 6.59 22.30 6.23
N LEU A 102 5.72 23.26 5.90
CA LEU A 102 4.28 23.07 6.02
C LEU A 102 3.74 22.05 5.02
N ASN A 103 4.34 21.95 3.84
CA ASN A 103 3.98 20.91 2.86
C ASN A 103 4.33 19.51 3.40
N GLN A 104 5.50 19.33 4.01
CA GLN A 104 5.90 18.07 4.65
C GLN A 104 5.00 17.75 5.85
N MET A 105 4.63 18.75 6.65
CA MET A 105 3.68 18.58 7.76
C MET A 105 2.30 18.13 7.27
N LEU A 106 1.79 18.71 6.19
CA LEU A 106 0.54 18.28 5.56
C LEU A 106 0.65 16.85 5.04
N GLN A 107 1.75 16.52 4.36
CA GLN A 107 2.00 15.18 3.83
C GLN A 107 1.98 14.11 4.92
N ILE A 108 2.71 14.32 6.04
CA ILE A 108 2.79 13.31 7.10
C ILE A 108 1.46 13.14 7.86
N ARG A 109 0.73 14.23 8.11
CA ARG A 109 -0.59 14.16 8.74
C ARG A 109 -1.59 13.41 7.87
N TRP A 110 -1.65 13.74 6.59
CA TRP A 110 -2.52 13.04 5.64
C TRP A 110 -2.16 11.57 5.53
N ARG A 111 -0.85 11.25 5.47
CA ARG A 111 -0.36 9.87 5.46
C ARG A 111 -0.78 9.09 6.71
N SER A 112 -0.60 9.67 7.89
CA SER A 112 -0.97 9.04 9.16
C SER A 112 -2.46 8.69 9.20
N TRP A 113 -3.32 9.67 8.88
CA TRP A 113 -4.76 9.46 8.84
C TRP A 113 -5.18 8.41 7.80
N PHE A 114 -4.60 8.47 6.61
CA PHE A 114 -4.95 7.59 5.50
C PHE A 114 -4.52 6.14 5.78
N THR A 115 -3.30 5.96 6.30
CA THR A 115 -2.77 4.66 6.72
C THR A 115 -3.64 4.02 7.79
N GLU A 116 -4.00 4.76 8.83
CA GLU A 116 -4.87 4.27 9.89
C GLU A 116 -6.25 3.85 9.37
N ARG A 117 -6.83 4.64 8.49
CA ARG A 117 -8.12 4.32 7.85
C ARG A 117 -8.05 3.01 7.05
N TYR A 118 -6.99 2.82 6.25
CA TYR A 118 -6.83 1.61 5.44
C TYR A 118 -6.55 0.38 6.30
N LEU A 119 -5.72 0.51 7.33
CA LEU A 119 -5.46 -0.58 8.27
C LEU A 119 -6.74 -1.02 8.97
N ARG A 120 -7.56 -0.09 9.46
CA ARG A 120 -8.86 -0.42 10.07
C ARG A 120 -9.79 -1.09 9.08
N ALA A 121 -9.90 -0.58 7.86
CA ALA A 121 -10.76 -1.17 6.84
C ALA A 121 -10.30 -2.57 6.42
N TRP A 122 -9.00 -2.79 6.28
CA TRP A 122 -8.42 -4.07 5.88
C TRP A 122 -8.51 -5.14 6.99
N LEU A 123 -8.34 -4.72 8.26
CA LEU A 123 -8.43 -5.64 9.40
C LEU A 123 -9.86 -5.89 9.88
N SER A 124 -10.83 -5.02 9.55
CA SER A 124 -12.22 -5.21 9.94
C SER A 124 -12.86 -6.40 9.22
N ASP A 125 -13.75 -7.08 9.93
CA ASP A 125 -14.58 -8.18 9.41
C ASP A 125 -13.75 -9.29 8.71
N ASN A 126 -12.51 -9.50 9.13
CA ASN A 126 -11.58 -10.46 8.53
C ASN A 126 -11.39 -10.25 7.00
N ALA A 127 -11.52 -9.01 6.51
CA ALA A 127 -11.42 -8.70 5.09
C ALA A 127 -10.07 -9.16 4.50
N TYR A 128 -8.96 -9.01 5.24
CA TYR A 128 -7.63 -9.48 4.84
C TYR A 128 -7.60 -10.98 4.50
N TYR A 129 -8.30 -11.81 5.28
CA TYR A 129 -8.35 -13.25 5.07
C TYR A 129 -9.26 -13.61 3.88
N ARG A 130 -10.45 -12.98 3.80
CA ARG A 130 -11.38 -13.21 2.69
C ARG A 130 -10.79 -12.81 1.34
N MET A 131 -10.07 -11.68 1.29
CA MET A 131 -9.34 -11.26 0.09
C MET A 131 -8.32 -12.33 -0.35
N GLN A 132 -7.59 -12.93 0.59
CA GLN A 132 -6.62 -13.97 0.30
C GLN A 132 -7.27 -15.25 -0.23
N VAL A 133 -8.41 -15.65 0.33
CA VAL A 133 -9.11 -16.88 -0.05
C VAL A 133 -9.89 -16.72 -1.36
N ALA A 134 -10.52 -15.54 -1.58
CA ALA A 134 -11.36 -15.31 -2.77
C ALA A 134 -10.58 -14.94 -4.03
N ALA A 135 -9.42 -14.32 -3.92
CA ALA A 135 -8.78 -13.64 -5.07
C ALA A 135 -7.73 -14.47 -5.82
N GLY A 136 -7.32 -15.67 -5.38
CA GLY A 136 -6.34 -16.52 -6.10
C GLY A 136 -4.99 -15.85 -6.48
N GLU A 137 -4.98 -14.54 -6.75
CA GLU A 137 -3.81 -13.68 -6.96
C GLU A 137 -3.94 -12.44 -6.09
N THR A 138 -3.18 -12.37 -5.07
CA THR A 138 -3.18 -11.29 -4.08
C THR A 138 -2.49 -10.06 -4.65
N ASP A 139 -3.24 -8.99 -4.83
CA ASP A 139 -2.68 -7.65 -4.83
C ASP A 139 -1.96 -7.45 -3.48
N ASN A 140 -0.66 -7.12 -3.50
CA ASN A 140 0.20 -7.01 -2.32
C ASN A 140 -0.31 -5.91 -1.34
N PRO A 141 -1.14 -6.23 -0.33
CA PRO A 141 -1.75 -5.22 0.56
C PRO A 141 -0.72 -4.46 1.38
N ASP A 142 0.37 -5.13 1.75
CA ASP A 142 1.53 -4.57 2.45
C ASP A 142 2.14 -3.41 1.66
N GLN A 143 2.36 -3.59 0.36
CA GLN A 143 2.89 -2.54 -0.52
C GLN A 143 1.89 -1.39 -0.69
N ARG A 144 0.57 -1.68 -0.78
CA ARG A 144 -0.47 -0.65 -0.89
C ARG A 144 -0.47 0.28 0.32
N VAL A 145 -0.38 -0.32 1.53
CA VAL A 145 -0.41 0.45 2.78
C VAL A 145 0.94 1.14 3.06
N ALA A 146 2.07 0.47 2.81
CA ALA A 146 3.39 1.00 3.15
C ALA A 146 3.90 2.06 2.16
N GLU A 147 3.73 1.83 0.84
CA GLU A 147 4.35 2.62 -0.22
C GLU A 147 3.33 3.45 -1.02
N ASP A 148 2.25 2.82 -1.53
CA ASP A 148 1.34 3.48 -2.46
C ASP A 148 0.58 4.65 -1.82
N ILE A 149 0.20 4.57 -0.55
CA ILE A 149 -0.40 5.68 0.19
C ILE A 149 0.55 6.88 0.20
N ASN A 150 1.83 6.66 0.48
CA ASN A 150 2.83 7.73 0.51
C ASN A 150 3.04 8.35 -0.87
N LEU A 151 3.17 7.52 -1.92
CA LEU A 151 3.31 7.97 -3.30
C LEU A 151 2.08 8.74 -3.78
N PHE A 152 0.87 8.28 -3.44
CA PHE A 152 -0.37 8.98 -3.77
C PHE A 152 -0.39 10.40 -3.20
N ILE A 153 -0.10 10.53 -1.91
CA ILE A 153 -0.16 11.83 -1.21
C ILE A 153 0.92 12.77 -1.71
N SER A 154 2.18 12.28 -1.81
CA SER A 154 3.29 13.12 -2.26
C SER A 154 3.09 13.61 -3.70
N ASN A 155 2.69 12.72 -4.61
CA ASN A 155 2.45 13.09 -6.00
C ASN A 155 1.21 13.99 -6.14
N THR A 156 0.13 13.75 -5.38
CA THR A 156 -1.07 14.61 -5.40
C THR A 156 -0.74 16.03 -4.95
N LEU A 157 0.03 16.19 -3.87
CA LEU A 157 0.47 17.50 -3.40
C LEU A 157 1.45 18.16 -4.37
N ASN A 158 2.45 17.43 -4.86
CA ASN A 158 3.46 17.96 -5.77
C ASN A 158 2.85 18.38 -7.12
N LEU A 159 2.00 17.55 -7.70
CA LEU A 159 1.33 17.87 -8.97
C LEU A 159 0.28 18.97 -8.80
N GLY A 160 -0.50 18.94 -7.72
CA GLY A 160 -1.53 19.95 -7.46
C GLY A 160 -0.94 21.31 -7.15
N ILE A 161 -0.01 21.41 -6.22
CA ILE A 161 0.63 22.67 -5.82
C ILE A 161 1.57 23.17 -6.92
N GLY A 162 2.35 22.27 -7.53
CA GLY A 162 3.25 22.57 -8.63
C GLY A 162 2.49 23.08 -9.87
N GLY A 163 1.39 22.41 -10.24
CA GLY A 163 0.52 22.82 -11.34
C GLY A 163 -0.13 24.20 -11.09
N MET A 164 -0.65 24.42 -9.89
CA MET A 164 -1.18 25.72 -9.48
C MET A 164 -0.10 26.82 -9.61
N ARG A 165 1.10 26.56 -9.08
CA ARG A 165 2.23 27.50 -9.18
C ARG A 165 2.59 27.78 -10.63
N ALA A 166 2.67 26.74 -11.48
CA ALA A 166 2.96 26.91 -12.91
C ALA A 166 1.92 27.77 -13.60
N VAL A 167 0.62 27.58 -13.35
CA VAL A 167 -0.46 28.38 -13.94
C VAL A 167 -0.39 29.83 -13.48
N VAL A 168 -0.22 30.10 -12.18
CA VAL A 168 -0.16 31.45 -11.65
C VAL A 168 1.10 32.19 -12.15
N THR A 169 2.25 31.52 -12.20
CA THR A 169 3.50 32.07 -12.77
C THR A 169 3.32 32.35 -14.24
N LEU A 170 2.71 31.46 -15.02
CA LEU A 170 2.45 31.66 -16.44
C LEU A 170 1.60 32.92 -16.68
N ILE A 171 0.47 33.03 -15.99
CA ILE A 171 -0.43 34.20 -16.13
C ILE A 171 0.32 35.48 -15.77
N SER A 172 1.06 35.52 -14.67
CA SER A 172 1.78 36.68 -14.20
C SER A 172 2.87 37.13 -15.19
N PHE A 173 3.67 36.18 -15.67
CA PHE A 173 4.82 36.47 -16.52
C PHE A 173 4.44 36.65 -18.01
N VAL A 174 3.35 36.03 -18.48
CA VAL A 174 2.79 36.32 -19.79
C VAL A 174 2.33 37.79 -19.85
N ALA A 175 1.64 38.29 -18.81
CA ALA A 175 1.24 39.68 -18.74
C ALA A 175 2.45 40.64 -18.76
N ILE A 176 3.51 40.32 -18.02
CA ILE A 176 4.75 41.11 -18.04
C ILE A 176 5.43 41.05 -19.41
N LEU A 177 5.59 39.84 -19.96
CA LEU A 177 6.26 39.63 -21.25
C LEU A 177 5.50 40.29 -22.40
N TRP A 178 4.15 40.31 -22.34
CA TRP A 178 3.31 40.99 -23.31
C TRP A 178 3.57 42.51 -23.30
N GLY A 179 3.65 43.11 -22.11
CA GLY A 179 3.98 44.53 -21.96
C GLY A 179 5.39 44.91 -22.45
N LEU A 180 6.37 44.00 -22.21
CA LEU A 180 7.77 44.21 -22.60
C LEU A 180 8.03 43.95 -24.10
N SER A 181 7.20 43.13 -24.76
CA SER A 181 7.43 42.68 -26.14
C SER A 181 7.43 43.79 -27.17
N GLY A 182 6.60 44.81 -27.00
CA GLY A 182 6.37 45.82 -28.07
C GLY A 182 5.74 45.22 -29.33
N THR A 183 5.93 45.88 -30.46
CA THR A 183 5.43 45.45 -31.78
C THR A 183 6.55 45.04 -32.69
N LEU A 184 6.49 43.81 -33.23
CA LEU A 184 7.35 43.40 -34.34
C LEU A 184 6.68 43.71 -35.66
N THR A 185 7.35 44.49 -36.51
CA THR A 185 6.88 44.82 -37.86
C THR A 185 7.63 43.96 -38.87
N ILE A 186 6.93 43.04 -39.55
CA ILE A 186 7.49 42.18 -40.59
C ILE A 186 7.03 42.69 -41.94
N PRO A 187 7.94 43.21 -42.80
CA PRO A 187 7.61 43.58 -44.16
C PRO A 187 7.46 42.32 -45.03
N LEU A 188 6.28 42.12 -45.60
CA LEU A 188 5.94 40.97 -46.48
C LEU A 188 5.99 41.40 -47.96
N GLY A 189 7.00 42.08 -48.46
CA GLY A 189 7.11 42.42 -49.86
C GLY A 189 5.90 43.20 -50.42
N GLY A 190 6.04 44.46 -50.80
CA GLY A 190 4.95 45.35 -51.15
C GLY A 190 4.47 46.23 -49.99
N SER A 191 3.30 46.77 -50.06
CA SER A 191 2.73 47.69 -49.03
C SER A 191 2.16 46.98 -47.77
N SER A 192 2.28 45.67 -47.65
CA SER A 192 1.70 44.92 -46.54
C SER A 192 2.67 44.76 -45.37
N ILE A 193 2.32 45.32 -44.21
CA ILE A 193 3.09 45.24 -42.96
C ILE A 193 2.25 44.45 -41.94
N ILE A 194 2.75 43.29 -41.47
CA ILE A 194 2.15 42.59 -40.34
C ILE A 194 2.74 43.17 -39.04
N ARG A 195 1.88 43.66 -38.17
CA ARG A 195 2.23 44.16 -36.83
C ARG A 195 1.86 43.09 -35.79
N LEU A 196 2.84 42.35 -35.28
CA LEU A 196 2.66 41.34 -34.23
C LEU A 196 2.90 42.00 -32.87
N HIS A 197 1.81 42.21 -32.10
CA HIS A 197 1.90 42.64 -30.72
C HIS A 197 2.18 41.41 -29.83
N GLY A 198 2.99 41.57 -28.79
CA GLY A 198 3.28 40.46 -27.89
C GLY A 198 4.09 39.31 -28.50
N TYR A 199 4.88 39.59 -29.54
CA TYR A 199 5.58 38.57 -30.33
C TYR A 199 6.48 37.65 -29.49
N LEU A 200 7.02 38.10 -28.33
CA LEU A 200 7.82 37.29 -27.43
C LEU A 200 7.00 36.20 -26.74
N VAL A 201 5.73 36.46 -26.45
CA VAL A 201 4.82 35.47 -25.89
C VAL A 201 4.54 34.37 -26.90
N TRP A 202 4.28 34.74 -28.17
CA TRP A 202 4.09 33.78 -29.26
C TRP A 202 5.36 32.98 -29.52
N ALA A 203 6.53 33.61 -29.47
CA ALA A 203 7.81 32.93 -29.59
C ALA A 203 8.06 31.93 -28.45
N ALA A 204 7.76 32.33 -27.19
CA ALA A 204 7.85 31.43 -26.05
C ALA A 204 6.90 30.23 -26.15
N LEU A 205 5.66 30.48 -26.61
CA LEU A 205 4.67 29.42 -26.81
C LEU A 205 5.11 28.41 -27.87
N LEU A 206 5.53 28.89 -29.05
CA LEU A 206 6.02 28.03 -30.13
C LEU A 206 7.26 27.24 -29.71
N TYR A 207 8.17 27.91 -29.01
CA TYR A 207 9.39 27.28 -28.49
C TYR A 207 9.05 26.15 -27.50
N ALA A 208 8.14 26.39 -26.53
CA ALA A 208 7.71 25.42 -25.56
C ALA A 208 6.91 24.26 -26.20
N LEU A 209 6.01 24.55 -27.15
CA LEU A 209 5.25 23.50 -27.85
C LEU A 209 6.14 22.59 -28.68
N ALA A 210 7.12 23.16 -29.42
CA ALA A 210 8.09 22.38 -30.17
C ALA A 210 8.92 21.48 -29.24
N ALA A 211 9.40 22.02 -28.14
CA ALA A 211 10.15 21.25 -27.14
C ALA A 211 9.30 20.15 -26.50
N THR A 212 8.06 20.44 -26.15
CA THR A 212 7.11 19.48 -25.59
C THR A 212 6.90 18.31 -26.54
N TRP A 213 6.64 18.61 -27.79
CA TRP A 213 6.42 17.59 -28.82
C TRP A 213 7.65 16.69 -29.03
N ILE A 214 8.84 17.26 -29.14
CA ILE A 214 10.09 16.52 -29.32
C ILE A 214 10.42 15.70 -28.07
N THR A 215 10.24 16.27 -26.86
CA THR A 215 10.49 15.57 -25.59
C THR A 215 9.57 14.36 -25.43
N ASP A 216 8.28 14.51 -25.75
CA ASP A 216 7.32 13.41 -25.71
C ASP A 216 7.68 12.32 -26.74
N TRP A 217 8.02 12.72 -27.96
CA TRP A 217 8.45 11.75 -28.99
C TRP A 217 9.69 10.95 -28.59
N ILE A 218 10.70 11.57 -27.97
CA ILE A 218 11.91 10.89 -27.47
C ILE A 218 11.61 10.08 -26.20
N GLY A 219 10.75 10.62 -25.32
CA GLY A 219 10.51 10.10 -23.96
C GLY A 219 9.51 8.94 -23.88
N ARG A 220 8.55 8.85 -24.82
CA ARG A 220 7.52 7.78 -24.80
C ARG A 220 8.04 6.36 -24.55
N PRO A 221 9.15 5.90 -25.20
CA PRO A 221 9.65 4.56 -24.94
C PRO A 221 10.19 4.34 -23.53
N LEU A 222 10.60 5.42 -22.81
CA LEU A 222 11.08 5.33 -21.43
C LEU A 222 10.01 4.84 -20.45
N VAL A 223 8.76 5.21 -20.67
CA VAL A 223 7.63 4.77 -19.82
C VAL A 223 7.55 3.24 -19.78
N ARG A 224 7.60 2.61 -20.95
CA ARG A 224 7.58 1.15 -21.06
C ARG A 224 8.83 0.51 -20.47
N LEU A 225 10.01 1.05 -20.75
CA LEU A 225 11.26 0.53 -20.20
C LEU A 225 11.32 0.65 -18.67
N ASN A 226 10.83 1.74 -18.10
CA ASN A 226 10.73 1.90 -16.65
C ASN A 226 9.73 0.91 -16.02
N PHE A 227 8.59 0.67 -16.66
CA PHE A 227 7.65 -0.36 -16.23
C PHE A 227 8.28 -1.76 -16.24
N ASP A 228 8.95 -2.12 -17.35
CA ASP A 228 9.65 -3.40 -17.46
C ASP A 228 10.77 -3.52 -16.42
N GLN A 229 11.49 -2.41 -16.10
CA GLN A 229 12.50 -2.37 -15.04
C GLN A 229 11.92 -2.74 -13.68
N GLN A 230 10.82 -2.11 -13.29
CA GLN A 230 10.16 -2.40 -12.03
C GLN A 230 9.70 -3.86 -11.94
N ARG A 231 9.18 -4.42 -13.03
CA ARG A 231 8.79 -5.83 -13.11
C ARG A 231 9.98 -6.75 -12.91
N TYR A 232 11.08 -6.55 -13.65
CA TYR A 232 12.29 -7.39 -13.53
C TYR A 232 12.91 -7.31 -12.13
N GLU A 233 12.92 -6.13 -11.51
CA GLU A 233 13.40 -5.97 -10.13
C GLU A 233 12.49 -6.65 -9.10
N ALA A 234 11.16 -6.59 -9.30
CA ALA A 234 10.20 -7.30 -8.45
C ALA A 234 10.39 -8.82 -8.58
N ASP A 235 10.51 -9.35 -9.80
CA ASP A 235 10.74 -10.78 -10.06
C ASP A 235 12.04 -11.27 -9.43
N PHE A 236 13.12 -10.48 -9.53
CA PHE A 236 14.39 -10.79 -8.90
C PHE A 236 14.31 -10.76 -7.37
N ARG A 237 13.71 -9.73 -6.79
CA ARG A 237 13.49 -9.63 -5.34
C ARG A 237 12.67 -10.81 -4.82
N PHE A 238 11.57 -11.15 -5.50
CA PHE A 238 10.74 -12.28 -5.14
C PHE A 238 11.53 -13.60 -5.13
N SER A 239 12.41 -13.81 -6.12
CA SER A 239 13.25 -15.00 -6.14
C SER A 239 14.23 -15.08 -4.97
N LEU A 240 14.82 -13.94 -4.55
CA LEU A 240 15.69 -13.87 -3.37
C LEU A 240 14.93 -14.14 -2.06
N VAL A 241 13.71 -13.61 -1.93
CA VAL A 241 12.85 -13.86 -0.75
C VAL A 241 12.50 -15.35 -0.68
N ARG A 242 12.08 -15.94 -1.80
CA ARG A 242 11.76 -17.37 -1.86
C ARG A 242 12.96 -18.27 -1.53
N PHE A 243 14.16 -17.90 -2.02
CA PHE A 243 15.40 -18.60 -1.64
C PHE A 243 15.65 -18.53 -0.14
N ARG A 244 15.52 -17.34 0.47
CA ARG A 244 15.72 -17.14 1.92
C ARG A 244 14.73 -17.97 2.75
N GLU A 245 13.47 -18.07 2.32
CA GLU A 245 12.44 -18.84 3.00
C GLU A 245 12.67 -20.35 2.91
N ASN A 246 13.41 -20.82 1.90
CA ASN A 246 13.70 -22.22 1.66
C ASN A 246 15.21 -22.54 1.74
N ALA A 247 15.98 -21.71 2.44
CA ALA A 247 17.45 -21.81 2.48
C ALA A 247 17.95 -23.18 2.97
N GLU A 248 17.32 -23.76 3.98
CA GLU A 248 17.64 -25.10 4.50
C GLU A 248 17.42 -26.18 3.43
N GLY A 249 16.29 -26.14 2.72
CA GLY A 249 16.00 -27.09 1.64
C GLY A 249 17.01 -27.00 0.50
N VAL A 250 17.37 -25.78 0.09
CA VAL A 250 18.40 -25.58 -0.95
C VAL A 250 19.76 -26.10 -0.50
N ALA A 251 20.15 -25.85 0.76
CA ALA A 251 21.40 -26.36 1.32
C ALA A 251 21.43 -27.89 1.39
N LEU A 252 20.33 -28.53 1.80
CA LEU A 252 20.21 -30.00 1.84
C LEU A 252 20.28 -30.65 0.45
N TYR A 253 19.76 -29.98 -0.58
CA TYR A 253 19.84 -30.45 -1.96
C TYR A 253 21.13 -30.04 -2.68
N HIS A 254 22.02 -29.27 -2.06
CA HIS A 254 23.22 -28.67 -2.67
C HIS A 254 22.89 -27.90 -3.95
N GLY A 255 21.76 -27.14 -3.92
CA GLY A 255 21.17 -26.47 -5.05
C GLY A 255 21.74 -25.08 -5.36
N GLU A 256 22.81 -24.63 -4.68
CA GLU A 256 23.36 -23.26 -4.77
C GLU A 256 23.77 -22.89 -6.20
N ALA A 257 24.31 -23.83 -6.95
CA ALA A 257 24.76 -23.58 -8.32
C ALA A 257 23.58 -23.31 -9.28
N ASP A 258 22.46 -23.99 -9.09
CA ASP A 258 21.26 -23.82 -9.90
C ASP A 258 20.54 -22.52 -9.55
N GLU A 259 20.42 -22.21 -8.27
CA GLU A 259 19.86 -20.94 -7.79
C GLU A 259 20.71 -19.74 -8.27
N LEU A 260 22.05 -19.84 -8.20
CA LEU A 260 22.94 -18.81 -8.71
C LEU A 260 22.75 -18.59 -10.22
N ARG A 261 22.54 -19.64 -11.01
CA ARG A 261 22.25 -19.53 -12.44
C ARG A 261 20.93 -18.81 -12.67
N ALA A 262 19.87 -19.19 -11.94
CA ALA A 262 18.56 -18.57 -12.02
C ALA A 262 18.60 -17.09 -11.63
N PHE A 263 19.35 -16.72 -10.58
CA PHE A 263 19.54 -15.31 -10.18
C PHE A 263 20.29 -14.51 -11.25
N ARG A 264 21.35 -15.07 -11.84
CA ARG A 264 22.11 -14.43 -12.92
C ARG A 264 21.24 -14.16 -14.15
N GLU A 265 20.39 -15.12 -14.54
CA GLU A 265 19.49 -14.96 -15.69
C GLU A 265 18.47 -13.84 -15.44
N ARG A 266 17.85 -13.79 -14.25
CA ARG A 266 16.92 -12.71 -13.87
C ARG A 266 17.62 -11.36 -13.80
N PHE A 267 18.79 -11.31 -13.19
CA PHE A 267 19.58 -10.08 -13.10
C PHE A 267 20.08 -9.60 -14.47
N ALA A 268 20.42 -10.49 -15.37
CA ALA A 268 20.75 -10.14 -16.74
C ALA A 268 19.59 -9.46 -17.49
N GLY A 269 18.34 -9.81 -17.15
CA GLY A 269 17.14 -9.11 -17.62
C GLY A 269 17.10 -7.64 -17.18
N ILE A 270 17.37 -7.39 -15.89
CA ILE A 270 17.49 -6.04 -15.30
C ILE A 270 18.56 -5.24 -16.03
N VAL A 271 19.77 -5.79 -16.15
CA VAL A 271 20.91 -5.12 -16.78
C VAL A 271 20.61 -4.77 -18.24
N ARG A 272 20.07 -5.69 -19.01
CA ARG A 272 19.73 -5.48 -20.42
C ARG A 272 18.70 -4.37 -20.61
N ASN A 273 17.66 -4.37 -19.79
CA ASN A 273 16.63 -3.33 -19.81
C ASN A 273 17.19 -1.97 -19.38
N PHE A 274 18.04 -1.94 -18.35
CA PHE A 274 18.69 -0.71 -17.87
C PHE A 274 19.57 -0.07 -18.94
N TRP A 275 20.31 -0.86 -19.75
CA TRP A 275 21.00 -0.35 -20.92
C TRP A 275 20.06 0.29 -21.95
N GLY A 276 18.84 -0.25 -22.09
CA GLY A 276 17.79 0.36 -22.91
C GLY A 276 17.38 1.73 -22.38
N ILE A 277 17.15 1.84 -21.06
CA ILE A 277 16.82 3.09 -20.36
C ILE A 277 17.96 4.10 -20.55
N MET A 278 19.21 3.72 -20.28
CA MET A 278 20.37 4.60 -20.42
C MET A 278 20.52 5.20 -21.82
N ARG A 279 20.32 4.37 -22.86
CA ARG A 279 20.41 4.85 -24.25
C ARG A 279 19.31 5.88 -24.57
N ARG A 280 18.10 5.67 -24.08
CA ARG A 280 16.97 6.60 -24.26
C ARG A 280 17.14 7.86 -23.43
N GLN A 281 17.53 7.70 -22.16
CA GLN A 281 17.83 8.80 -21.26
C GLN A 281 18.92 9.71 -21.83
N LYS A 282 20.02 9.11 -22.36
CA LYS A 282 21.07 9.89 -23.02
C LYS A 282 20.53 10.77 -24.14
N ARG A 283 19.66 10.23 -25.03
CA ARG A 283 19.06 11.02 -26.13
C ARG A 283 18.19 12.15 -25.62
N LEU A 284 17.39 11.85 -24.59
CA LEU A 284 16.53 12.84 -23.95
C LEU A 284 17.35 13.96 -23.30
N THR A 285 18.41 13.58 -22.56
CA THR A 285 19.31 14.55 -21.90
C THR A 285 20.04 15.44 -22.92
N TRP A 286 20.51 14.89 -24.04
CA TRP A 286 21.11 15.67 -25.12
C TRP A 286 20.13 16.76 -25.64
N PHE A 287 18.90 16.35 -25.91
CA PHE A 287 17.89 17.28 -26.39
C PHE A 287 17.53 18.33 -25.33
N THR A 288 17.21 17.91 -24.09
CA THR A 288 16.79 18.81 -23.03
C THR A 288 17.90 19.78 -22.61
N ALA A 289 19.16 19.31 -22.54
CA ALA A 289 20.31 20.17 -22.26
C ALA A 289 20.54 21.18 -23.39
N GLY A 290 20.52 20.74 -24.64
CA GLY A 290 20.64 21.66 -25.80
C GLY A 290 19.51 22.68 -25.86
N TYR A 291 18.28 22.22 -25.63
CA TYR A 291 17.11 23.09 -25.52
C TYR A 291 17.24 24.14 -24.41
N SER A 292 17.66 23.73 -23.20
CA SER A 292 17.87 24.64 -22.08
C SER A 292 18.95 25.68 -22.35
N GLN A 293 20.06 25.29 -23.00
CA GLN A 293 21.12 26.24 -23.37
C GLN A 293 20.65 27.20 -24.46
N ALA A 294 19.90 26.75 -25.46
CA ALA A 294 19.31 27.60 -26.46
C ALA A 294 18.31 28.60 -25.84
N ALA A 295 17.53 28.17 -24.86
CA ALA A 295 16.56 28.99 -24.14
C ALA A 295 17.20 30.20 -23.41
N VAL A 296 18.43 30.05 -22.91
CA VAL A 296 19.17 31.14 -22.25
C VAL A 296 19.46 32.26 -23.24
N ILE A 297 19.90 31.90 -24.46
CA ILE A 297 20.33 32.89 -25.49
C ILE A 297 19.15 33.39 -26.33
N PHE A 298 18.12 32.60 -26.55
CA PHE A 298 17.01 32.89 -27.44
C PHE A 298 16.35 34.27 -27.18
N PRO A 299 15.95 34.63 -25.94
CA PRO A 299 15.35 35.94 -25.68
C PRO A 299 16.32 37.10 -25.98
N PHE A 300 17.62 36.94 -25.74
CA PHE A 300 18.62 37.95 -26.07
C PHE A 300 18.68 38.18 -27.57
N VAL A 301 18.77 37.13 -28.39
CA VAL A 301 18.82 37.23 -29.85
C VAL A 301 17.57 37.95 -30.39
N VAL A 302 16.40 37.61 -29.85
CA VAL A 302 15.12 38.19 -30.31
C VAL A 302 14.96 39.64 -29.90
N VAL A 303 15.50 40.05 -28.75
CA VAL A 303 15.36 41.41 -28.19
C VAL A 303 16.54 42.32 -28.54
N ALA A 304 17.70 41.79 -28.86
CA ALA A 304 18.93 42.53 -29.19
C ALA A 304 18.75 43.65 -30.22
N PRO A 305 18.00 43.49 -31.33
CA PRO A 305 17.80 44.57 -32.28
C PRO A 305 17.16 45.82 -31.68
N ARG A 306 16.29 45.67 -30.67
CA ARG A 306 15.67 46.81 -29.97
C ARG A 306 16.65 47.49 -29.03
N TYR A 307 17.51 46.71 -28.34
CA TYR A 307 18.56 47.22 -27.48
C TYR A 307 19.58 48.04 -28.29
N PHE A 308 20.11 47.49 -29.37
CA PHE A 308 21.10 48.17 -30.22
C PHE A 308 20.53 49.41 -30.96
N ARG A 309 19.20 49.45 -31.14
CA ARG A 309 18.51 50.67 -31.66
C ARG A 309 18.21 51.71 -30.57
N GLY A 310 18.60 51.46 -29.31
CA GLY A 310 18.33 52.36 -28.20
C GLY A 310 16.87 52.42 -27.73
N GLN A 311 16.04 51.47 -28.14
CA GLN A 311 14.60 51.43 -27.78
C GLN A 311 14.37 50.89 -26.37
N ILE A 312 15.29 50.13 -25.83
CA ILE A 312 15.29 49.60 -24.47
C ILE A 312 16.69 49.70 -23.89
N LEU A 313 16.77 49.79 -22.56
CA LEU A 313 18.01 49.79 -21.81
C LEU A 313 18.43 48.34 -21.43
N LEU A 314 19.62 48.17 -20.83
CA LEU A 314 20.15 46.88 -20.40
C LEU A 314 19.21 46.18 -19.40
N GLY A 315 18.61 46.93 -18.48
CA GLY A 315 17.65 46.42 -17.54
C GLY A 315 16.40 45.84 -18.21
N GLY A 316 15.89 46.51 -19.23
CA GLY A 316 14.76 46.02 -20.03
C GLY A 316 15.09 44.73 -20.80
N LEU A 317 16.33 44.58 -21.31
CA LEU A 317 16.82 43.35 -21.93
C LEU A 317 16.87 42.20 -20.92
N MET A 318 17.47 42.44 -19.76
CA MET A 318 17.62 41.43 -18.69
C MET A 318 16.27 41.03 -18.09
N GLN A 319 15.37 42.00 -17.87
CA GLN A 319 14.01 41.77 -17.41
C GLN A 319 13.23 40.88 -18.38
N THR A 320 13.34 41.17 -19.68
CA THR A 320 12.65 40.40 -20.72
C THR A 320 13.18 38.96 -20.79
N ALA A 321 14.50 38.77 -20.70
CA ALA A 321 15.11 37.46 -20.70
C ALA A 321 14.66 36.64 -19.46
N ALA A 322 14.64 37.25 -18.29
CA ALA A 322 14.16 36.61 -17.08
C ALA A 322 12.66 36.25 -17.14
N ALA A 323 11.81 37.16 -17.66
CA ALA A 323 10.38 36.89 -17.83
C ALA A 323 10.11 35.78 -18.85
N PHE A 324 10.88 35.73 -19.94
CA PHE A 324 10.80 34.63 -20.92
C PHE A 324 11.12 33.26 -20.28
N GLY A 325 12.17 33.17 -19.47
CA GLY A 325 12.53 31.96 -18.75
C GLY A 325 11.38 31.46 -17.86
N GLN A 326 10.75 32.36 -17.11
CA GLN A 326 9.61 31.98 -16.22
C GLN A 326 8.39 31.47 -17.03
N VAL A 327 8.10 32.08 -18.19
CA VAL A 327 7.02 31.61 -19.08
C VAL A 327 7.36 30.21 -19.62
N GLN A 328 8.60 30.05 -20.10
CA GLN A 328 9.08 28.76 -20.63
C GLN A 328 9.01 27.66 -19.58
N ASP A 329 9.53 27.89 -18.35
CA ASP A 329 9.52 26.91 -17.28
C ASP A 329 8.09 26.50 -16.90
N SER A 330 7.19 27.46 -16.85
CA SER A 330 5.77 27.22 -16.55
C SER A 330 5.08 26.39 -17.64
N LEU A 331 5.37 26.66 -18.92
CA LEU A 331 4.83 25.87 -20.03
C LEU A 331 5.43 24.46 -20.07
N SER A 332 6.68 24.29 -19.64
CA SER A 332 7.39 23.01 -19.60
C SER A 332 7.00 22.14 -18.40
N PHE A 333 6.21 22.66 -17.44
CA PHE A 333 5.81 21.94 -16.23
C PHE A 333 5.14 20.59 -16.52
N ILE A 334 4.20 20.55 -17.47
CA ILE A 334 3.49 19.30 -17.83
C ILE A 334 4.47 18.25 -18.36
N VAL A 335 5.46 18.68 -19.15
CA VAL A 335 6.48 17.78 -19.72
C VAL A 335 7.43 17.27 -18.65
N SER A 336 7.93 18.15 -17.80
CA SER A 336 8.82 17.77 -16.69
C SER A 336 8.14 16.87 -15.67
N SER A 337 6.84 17.03 -15.46
CA SER A 337 6.02 16.22 -14.53
C SER A 337 5.41 14.98 -15.18
N TYR A 338 5.70 14.67 -16.44
CA TYR A 338 5.07 13.56 -17.17
C TYR A 338 5.25 12.20 -16.45
N THR A 339 6.47 11.93 -15.99
CA THR A 339 6.79 10.70 -15.25
C THR A 339 6.02 10.62 -13.93
N ASP A 340 5.91 11.73 -13.21
CA ASP A 340 5.19 11.81 -11.94
C ASP A 340 3.69 11.64 -12.15
N ILE A 341 3.14 12.20 -13.23
CA ILE A 341 1.73 12.02 -13.61
C ILE A 341 1.45 10.55 -13.94
N ALA A 342 2.35 9.88 -14.67
CA ALA A 342 2.19 8.47 -15.00
C ALA A 342 2.29 7.58 -13.74
N ALA A 343 3.24 7.84 -12.85
CA ALA A 343 3.37 7.16 -11.56
C ALA A 343 2.14 7.40 -10.67
N TRP A 344 1.69 8.64 -10.57
CA TRP A 344 0.48 9.00 -9.81
C TRP A 344 -0.76 8.29 -10.32
N ARG A 345 -0.96 8.23 -11.64
CA ARG A 345 -2.06 7.48 -12.26
C ARG A 345 -2.05 6.02 -11.85
N SER A 346 -0.91 5.36 -11.96
CA SER A 346 -0.76 3.95 -11.59
C SER A 346 -1.09 3.72 -10.10
N VAL A 347 -0.66 4.61 -9.22
CA VAL A 347 -0.94 4.54 -7.78
C VAL A 347 -2.42 4.74 -7.48
N VAL A 348 -3.09 5.69 -8.14
CA VAL A 348 -4.54 5.91 -8.02
C VAL A 348 -5.31 4.65 -8.43
N GLU A 349 -4.98 4.04 -9.59
CA GLU A 349 -5.61 2.82 -10.07
C GLU A 349 -5.44 1.67 -9.07
N ARG A 350 -4.25 1.49 -8.50
CA ARG A 350 -3.97 0.44 -7.50
C ARG A 350 -4.72 0.67 -6.18
N LEU A 351 -4.71 1.88 -5.64
CA LEU A 351 -5.44 2.18 -4.40
C LEU A 351 -6.95 2.05 -4.57
N THR A 352 -7.49 2.44 -5.71
CA THR A 352 -8.91 2.29 -6.03
C THR A 352 -9.30 0.81 -6.14
N SER A 353 -8.47 0.00 -6.82
CA SER A 353 -8.70 -1.45 -6.93
C SER A 353 -8.61 -2.15 -5.57
N PHE A 354 -7.66 -1.74 -4.73
CA PHE A 354 -7.49 -2.26 -3.37
C PHE A 354 -8.69 -1.91 -2.47
N GLN A 355 -9.16 -0.66 -2.51
CA GLN A 355 -10.36 -0.26 -1.79
C GLN A 355 -11.60 -1.05 -2.24
N ALA A 356 -11.77 -1.24 -3.55
CA ALA A 356 -12.85 -2.05 -4.09
C ALA A 356 -12.74 -3.54 -3.69
N ALA A 357 -11.53 -4.07 -3.55
CA ALA A 357 -11.30 -5.44 -3.07
C ALA A 357 -11.66 -5.58 -1.58
N ILE A 358 -11.26 -4.63 -0.73
CA ILE A 358 -11.68 -4.60 0.68
C ILE A 358 -13.20 -4.55 0.80
N GLU A 359 -13.86 -3.68 0.04
CA GLU A 359 -15.32 -3.53 0.09
C GLU A 359 -16.05 -4.79 -0.40
N ARG A 360 -15.58 -5.41 -1.48
CA ARG A 360 -16.11 -6.72 -1.94
C ARG A 360 -15.93 -7.80 -0.87
N ALA A 361 -14.78 -7.88 -0.23
CA ALA A 361 -14.53 -8.84 0.83
C ALA A 361 -15.43 -8.62 2.05
N ARG A 362 -15.79 -7.37 2.33
CA ARG A 362 -16.75 -7.01 3.41
C ARG A 362 -18.19 -7.36 3.04
N LEU A 363 -18.60 -7.11 1.80
CA LEU A 363 -19.95 -7.47 1.32
C LEU A 363 -20.15 -9.00 1.25
N GLN A 364 -19.08 -9.78 1.15
CA GLN A 364 -19.10 -11.24 1.26
C GLN A 364 -19.12 -11.73 2.72
N ALA A 365 -19.26 -10.82 3.71
CA ALA A 365 -19.45 -11.20 5.10
C ALA A 365 -20.75 -12.01 5.28
N PRO A 366 -20.82 -12.91 6.29
CA PRO A 366 -21.94 -13.85 6.48
C PRO A 366 -23.33 -13.23 6.60
N THR A 367 -23.43 -11.91 6.73
CA THR A 367 -24.69 -11.18 6.85
C THR A 367 -25.49 -11.08 5.56
N HIS A 368 -24.94 -11.40 4.37
CA HIS A 368 -25.62 -11.09 3.10
C HIS A 368 -25.77 -12.27 2.12
N ALA A 369 -24.93 -13.29 2.18
CA ALA A 369 -25.07 -14.51 1.36
C ALA A 369 -24.08 -15.57 1.87
N GLY A 370 -24.53 -16.78 2.12
CA GLY A 370 -23.67 -17.88 2.55
C GLY A 370 -24.10 -18.47 3.89
N ILE A 371 -23.12 -18.89 4.69
CA ILE A 371 -23.36 -19.48 6.01
C ILE A 371 -23.77 -18.38 6.98
N ARG A 372 -24.97 -18.46 7.54
CA ARG A 372 -25.43 -17.52 8.57
C ARG A 372 -24.83 -17.86 9.93
N HIS A 373 -24.37 -16.86 10.64
CA HIS A 373 -23.88 -16.99 12.00
C HIS A 373 -24.81 -16.26 12.95
N GLY A 374 -25.33 -17.00 13.93
CA GLY A 374 -26.22 -16.49 14.96
C GLY A 374 -25.68 -16.67 16.38
N GLU A 375 -26.33 -15.99 17.31
CA GLU A 375 -26.15 -16.22 18.74
C GLU A 375 -27.37 -16.94 19.27
N ARG A 376 -27.15 -18.03 20.03
CA ARG A 376 -28.24 -18.84 20.60
C ARG A 376 -28.27 -18.69 22.11
N ASP A 377 -29.46 -18.40 22.66
CA ASP A 377 -29.72 -18.56 24.09
C ASP A 377 -29.91 -20.04 24.41
N GLY A 378 -28.95 -20.67 25.10
CA GLY A 378 -29.14 -22.10 25.47
C GLY A 378 -27.88 -22.94 25.54
N GLY A 379 -26.71 -22.35 25.43
CA GLY A 379 -25.43 -22.97 25.88
C GLY A 379 -24.76 -23.97 24.95
N GLY A 380 -25.21 -24.20 23.72
CA GLY A 380 -24.60 -25.14 22.76
C GLY A 380 -24.23 -24.54 21.42
N LEU A 381 -23.28 -25.17 20.72
CA LEU A 381 -23.00 -24.94 19.31
C LEU A 381 -24.01 -25.73 18.46
N SER A 382 -24.74 -25.07 17.57
CA SER A 382 -25.59 -25.69 16.54
C SER A 382 -25.03 -25.43 15.17
N VAL A 383 -24.97 -26.47 14.36
CA VAL A 383 -24.61 -26.42 12.93
C VAL A 383 -25.76 -27.09 12.20
N ASP A 384 -26.57 -26.31 11.46
CA ASP A 384 -27.82 -26.77 10.86
C ASP A 384 -27.74 -26.67 9.32
N GLY A 385 -27.83 -27.82 8.64
CA GLY A 385 -27.86 -27.93 7.18
C GLY A 385 -26.70 -27.21 6.50
N VAL A 386 -25.51 -27.25 7.09
CA VAL A 386 -24.35 -26.54 6.55
C VAL A 386 -23.75 -27.31 5.38
N GLU A 387 -23.72 -26.65 4.25
CA GLU A 387 -22.99 -27.08 3.06
C GLU A 387 -21.79 -26.17 2.85
N LEU A 388 -20.62 -26.76 2.56
CA LEU A 388 -19.37 -26.03 2.34
C LEU A 388 -18.92 -26.19 0.90
N ASP A 389 -18.57 -25.06 0.28
CA ASP A 389 -18.02 -25.03 -1.08
C ASP A 389 -16.56 -24.55 -1.07
N LEU A 390 -15.82 -24.91 -2.10
CA LEU A 390 -14.53 -24.30 -2.41
C LEU A 390 -14.74 -22.92 -3.06
N PRO A 391 -13.73 -22.02 -3.07
CA PRO A 391 -13.86 -20.69 -3.70
C PRO A 391 -14.28 -20.69 -5.17
N GLY A 392 -14.05 -21.83 -5.88
CA GLY A 392 -14.50 -22.06 -7.25
C GLY A 392 -15.92 -22.57 -7.39
N GLY A 393 -16.70 -22.66 -6.29
CA GLY A 393 -18.09 -23.16 -6.30
C GLY A 393 -18.21 -24.69 -6.37
N LYS A 394 -17.11 -25.45 -6.25
CA LYS A 394 -17.16 -26.92 -6.16
C LYS A 394 -17.60 -27.32 -4.74
N PRO A 395 -18.67 -28.12 -4.58
CA PRO A 395 -19.09 -28.61 -3.28
C PRO A 395 -17.98 -29.43 -2.60
N LEU A 396 -17.79 -29.21 -1.30
CA LEU A 396 -16.76 -29.87 -0.49
C LEU A 396 -17.38 -30.79 0.58
N ILE A 397 -18.32 -30.29 1.36
CA ILE A 397 -19.06 -31.03 2.38
C ILE A 397 -20.54 -30.67 2.25
N ALA A 398 -21.41 -31.66 2.35
CA ALA A 398 -22.86 -31.46 2.30
C ALA A 398 -23.53 -31.83 3.62
N ASP A 399 -24.62 -31.11 3.92
CA ASP A 399 -25.60 -31.41 4.97
C ASP A 399 -25.00 -31.74 6.35
N VAL A 400 -24.17 -30.81 6.86
CA VAL A 400 -23.62 -30.94 8.20
C VAL A 400 -24.67 -30.53 9.22
N ASN A 401 -25.04 -31.49 10.06
CA ASN A 401 -25.93 -31.30 11.20
C ASN A 401 -25.21 -31.73 12.48
N LEU A 402 -24.90 -30.78 13.37
CA LEU A 402 -24.16 -31.04 14.60
C LEU A 402 -24.69 -30.16 15.73
N LEU A 403 -24.97 -30.81 16.85
CA LEU A 403 -25.27 -30.15 18.11
C LEU A 403 -24.25 -30.57 19.18
N LEU A 404 -23.53 -29.59 19.77
CA LEU A 404 -22.62 -29.80 20.87
C LEU A 404 -23.07 -29.00 22.07
N GLY A 405 -23.24 -29.69 23.21
CA GLY A 405 -23.53 -29.06 24.48
C GLY A 405 -22.30 -28.45 25.15
N ARG A 406 -22.53 -27.66 26.19
CA ARG A 406 -21.45 -27.09 27.00
C ARG A 406 -20.78 -28.23 27.82
N GLY A 407 -19.45 -28.31 27.75
CA GLY A 407 -18.67 -29.37 28.39
C GLY A 407 -18.54 -30.66 27.58
N ASP A 408 -19.19 -30.74 26.40
CA ASP A 408 -19.02 -31.87 25.48
C ASP A 408 -17.60 -31.93 24.90
N SER A 409 -17.21 -33.10 24.42
CA SER A 409 -15.98 -33.26 23.64
C SER A 409 -16.21 -34.06 22.38
N ALA A 410 -15.81 -33.54 21.21
CA ALA A 410 -15.97 -34.19 19.92
C ALA A 410 -14.66 -34.24 19.13
N LEU A 411 -14.36 -35.38 18.51
CA LEU A 411 -13.23 -35.60 17.63
C LEU A 411 -13.72 -35.73 16.18
N LEU A 412 -13.32 -34.82 15.30
CA LEU A 412 -13.56 -34.91 13.87
C LEU A 412 -12.36 -35.59 13.19
N SER A 413 -12.57 -36.74 12.60
CA SER A 413 -11.56 -37.54 11.88
C SER A 413 -11.94 -37.72 10.41
N GLY A 414 -11.02 -38.22 9.58
CA GLY A 414 -11.26 -38.50 8.16
C GLY A 414 -10.01 -38.23 7.30
N PRO A 415 -10.05 -38.55 6.01
CA PRO A 415 -8.90 -38.39 5.11
C PRO A 415 -8.38 -36.97 5.02
N SER A 416 -7.11 -36.83 4.62
CA SER A 416 -6.54 -35.51 4.33
C SER A 416 -7.26 -34.89 3.13
N GLY A 417 -7.51 -33.58 3.17
CA GLY A 417 -8.22 -32.87 2.09
C GLY A 417 -9.75 -32.99 2.12
N ALA A 418 -10.35 -33.79 3.03
CA ALA A 418 -11.80 -33.99 3.11
C ALA A 418 -12.61 -32.79 3.67
N GLY A 419 -11.97 -31.64 3.94
CA GLY A 419 -12.69 -30.43 4.37
C GLY A 419 -12.75 -30.19 5.88
N LYS A 420 -12.10 -31.03 6.73
CA LYS A 420 -12.11 -30.90 8.22
C LYS A 420 -11.77 -29.49 8.71
N SER A 421 -10.62 -28.97 8.29
CA SER A 421 -10.18 -27.62 8.65
C SER A 421 -11.07 -26.53 8.03
N THR A 422 -11.73 -26.82 6.91
CA THR A 422 -12.69 -25.90 6.28
C THR A 422 -13.96 -25.79 7.13
N LEU A 423 -14.43 -26.89 7.73
CA LEU A 423 -15.53 -26.84 8.68
C LEU A 423 -15.18 -26.00 9.92
N LEU A 424 -13.97 -26.16 10.49
CA LEU A 424 -13.52 -25.31 11.59
C LEU A 424 -13.47 -23.83 11.20
N ARG A 425 -13.02 -23.51 10.00
CA ARG A 425 -13.03 -22.13 9.49
C ARG A 425 -14.45 -21.59 9.29
N ALA A 426 -15.39 -22.46 8.89
CA ALA A 426 -16.80 -22.09 8.81
C ALA A 426 -17.37 -21.80 10.21
N ILE A 427 -17.11 -22.68 11.20
CA ILE A 427 -17.50 -22.45 12.60
C ILE A 427 -16.88 -21.16 13.15
N ALA A 428 -15.63 -20.87 12.80
CA ALA A 428 -14.94 -19.63 13.16
C ALA A 428 -15.47 -18.36 12.45
N GLY A 429 -16.41 -18.48 11.51
CA GLY A 429 -16.97 -17.36 10.75
C GLY A 429 -16.03 -16.75 9.71
N ILE A 430 -14.93 -17.44 9.37
CA ILE A 430 -13.95 -16.94 8.41
C ILE A 430 -14.08 -17.54 7.00
N TRP A 431 -14.88 -18.62 6.83
CA TRP A 431 -15.12 -19.28 5.55
C TRP A 431 -16.48 -18.84 4.96
N PRO A 432 -16.50 -18.05 3.84
CA PRO A 432 -17.73 -17.47 3.35
C PRO A 432 -18.45 -18.32 2.27
N PHE A 433 -17.83 -19.45 1.83
CA PHE A 433 -18.33 -20.24 0.71
C PHE A 433 -19.15 -21.42 1.21
N GLY A 434 -20.45 -21.39 0.95
CA GLY A 434 -21.40 -22.40 1.37
C GLY A 434 -22.73 -21.81 1.79
N ARG A 435 -23.60 -22.61 2.42
CA ARG A 435 -24.91 -22.20 2.94
C ARG A 435 -25.23 -22.98 4.21
N GLY A 436 -26.23 -22.53 4.94
CA GLY A 436 -26.69 -23.12 6.22
C GLY A 436 -26.57 -22.15 7.38
N GLU A 437 -26.67 -22.65 8.61
CA GLU A 437 -26.71 -21.85 9.82
C GLU A 437 -25.77 -22.42 10.88
N ILE A 438 -25.01 -21.53 11.53
CA ILE A 438 -24.10 -21.88 12.63
C ILE A 438 -24.37 -20.93 13.79
N ASP A 439 -24.88 -21.46 14.88
CA ASP A 439 -25.18 -20.69 16.08
C ASP A 439 -24.21 -21.04 17.21
N MET A 440 -23.61 -20.02 17.79
CA MET A 440 -22.76 -20.13 18.97
C MET A 440 -23.47 -19.54 20.19
N PRO A 441 -23.15 -20.00 21.42
CA PRO A 441 -23.69 -19.38 22.62
C PRO A 441 -23.29 -17.90 22.72
N ALA A 442 -24.25 -17.05 23.08
CA ALA A 442 -24.00 -15.64 23.29
C ALA A 442 -22.87 -15.41 24.32
N ASN A 443 -21.96 -14.47 24.05
CA ASN A 443 -20.82 -14.12 24.91
C ASN A 443 -19.85 -15.27 25.24
N ALA A 444 -19.85 -16.38 24.49
CA ALA A 444 -18.91 -17.47 24.70
C ALA A 444 -17.46 -17.03 24.39
N HIS A 445 -16.55 -17.40 25.30
CA HIS A 445 -15.13 -17.21 25.05
C HIS A 445 -14.59 -18.37 24.21
N VAL A 446 -14.35 -18.13 22.94
CA VAL A 446 -13.93 -19.14 21.96
C VAL A 446 -12.46 -18.98 21.63
N LEU A 447 -11.71 -20.08 21.62
CA LEU A 447 -10.31 -20.13 21.22
C LEU A 447 -10.10 -21.20 20.14
N PHE A 448 -9.51 -20.80 19.02
CA PHE A 448 -9.08 -21.71 17.96
C PHE A 448 -7.56 -21.86 17.98
N LEU A 449 -7.07 -23.09 18.06
CA LEU A 449 -5.66 -23.43 17.93
C LEU A 449 -5.43 -24.08 16.57
N PRO A 450 -4.84 -23.37 15.62
CA PRO A 450 -4.54 -23.91 14.29
C PRO A 450 -3.35 -24.86 14.31
N GLN A 451 -3.19 -25.69 13.31
CA GLN A 451 -2.06 -26.59 13.11
C GLN A 451 -0.70 -25.89 13.23
N LYS A 452 -0.58 -24.68 12.65
CA LYS A 452 0.59 -23.80 12.78
C LYS A 452 0.20 -22.55 13.56
N PRO A 453 0.57 -22.43 14.83
CA PRO A 453 0.22 -21.27 15.65
C PRO A 453 0.90 -20.00 15.17
N TYR A 454 0.19 -18.89 15.20
CA TYR A 454 0.78 -17.59 14.98
C TYR A 454 1.49 -17.08 16.25
N LEU A 455 2.77 -16.76 16.11
CA LEU A 455 3.60 -16.16 17.16
C LEU A 455 4.06 -14.76 16.70
N PRO A 456 3.49 -13.69 17.24
CA PRO A 456 3.90 -12.33 16.88
C PRO A 456 5.33 -12.04 17.36
N ILE A 457 6.04 -11.15 16.65
CA ILE A 457 7.37 -10.64 17.07
C ILE A 457 7.14 -9.67 18.22
N ARG A 458 7.10 -10.18 19.43
CA ARG A 458 6.84 -9.45 20.68
C ARG A 458 7.53 -10.13 21.85
N THR A 459 7.36 -9.59 23.06
CA THR A 459 7.79 -10.28 24.28
C THR A 459 7.08 -11.63 24.42
N LEU A 460 7.77 -12.63 24.99
CA LEU A 460 7.17 -13.95 25.19
C LEU A 460 5.87 -13.88 26.02
N ARG A 461 5.82 -12.98 26.99
CA ARG A 461 4.61 -12.63 27.76
C ARG A 461 3.43 -12.29 26.85
N GLU A 462 3.65 -11.41 25.86
CA GLU A 462 2.60 -11.01 24.91
C GLU A 462 2.24 -12.15 23.95
N VAL A 463 3.22 -12.95 23.56
CA VAL A 463 3.02 -14.14 22.72
C VAL A 463 2.11 -15.14 23.40
N VAL A 464 2.33 -15.44 24.67
CA VAL A 464 1.47 -16.37 25.46
C VAL A 464 0.09 -15.76 25.71
N LYS A 465 -0.03 -14.45 25.89
CA LYS A 465 -1.31 -13.74 26.09
C LYS A 465 -2.09 -13.47 24.81
N TYR A 466 -1.55 -13.77 23.64
CA TYR A 466 -2.20 -13.42 22.36
C TYR A 466 -3.48 -14.26 22.09
N PRO A 467 -4.60 -13.64 21.63
CA PRO A 467 -4.84 -12.21 21.49
C PRO A 467 -5.18 -11.53 22.84
N ILE A 468 -4.48 -10.44 23.15
CA ILE A 468 -4.52 -9.80 24.48
C ILE A 468 -5.94 -9.29 24.86
N ARG A 469 -6.73 -8.84 23.87
CA ARG A 469 -8.09 -8.31 24.09
C ARG A 469 -9.11 -9.38 24.44
N ALA A 470 -8.89 -10.61 24.00
CA ALA A 470 -9.78 -11.75 24.27
C ALA A 470 -9.49 -12.41 25.63
N MET A 471 -8.43 -11.98 26.33
CA MET A 471 -7.96 -12.63 27.55
C MET A 471 -8.94 -12.47 28.72
N ARG A 472 -9.34 -13.60 29.30
CA ARG A 472 -10.05 -13.71 30.58
C ARG A 472 -9.29 -14.72 31.47
N PRO A 473 -8.95 -14.41 32.73
CA PRO A 473 -9.21 -13.15 33.46
C PRO A 473 -8.29 -12.01 32.96
N LYS A 474 -8.77 -10.77 33.06
CA LYS A 474 -7.94 -9.60 32.83
C LYS A 474 -6.83 -9.58 33.88
N GLY A 475 -5.54 -9.61 33.44
CA GLY A 475 -4.41 -9.49 34.34
C GLY A 475 -3.74 -10.81 34.72
N ALA A 476 -3.56 -11.77 33.76
CA ALA A 476 -2.67 -12.89 34.01
C ALA A 476 -1.30 -12.38 34.47
N ASP A 477 -0.90 -12.76 35.70
CA ASP A 477 0.35 -12.41 36.31
C ASP A 477 1.51 -13.29 35.82
N ASP A 478 2.71 -12.95 36.17
CA ASP A 478 3.90 -13.68 35.77
C ASP A 478 3.94 -15.12 36.30
N ALA A 479 3.40 -15.34 37.50
CA ALA A 479 3.34 -16.65 38.10
C ALA A 479 2.48 -17.61 37.27
N MET A 480 1.29 -17.15 36.84
CA MET A 480 0.39 -17.90 35.97
C MET A 480 1.00 -18.22 34.61
N LEU A 481 1.76 -17.27 34.02
CA LEU A 481 2.42 -17.49 32.73
C LEU A 481 3.55 -18.52 32.84
N ARG A 482 4.36 -18.43 33.90
CA ARG A 482 5.44 -19.41 34.18
C ARG A 482 4.85 -20.78 34.42
N GLU A 483 3.84 -20.90 35.28
CA GLU A 483 3.15 -22.16 35.54
C GLU A 483 2.56 -22.77 34.26
N ALA A 484 1.95 -21.98 33.38
CA ALA A 484 1.42 -22.47 32.12
C ALA A 484 2.54 -23.00 31.20
N LEU A 485 3.67 -22.28 31.09
CA LEU A 485 4.83 -22.72 30.31
C LEU A 485 5.46 -24.02 30.88
N GLU A 486 5.58 -24.13 32.18
CA GLU A 486 6.10 -25.34 32.85
C GLU A 486 5.16 -26.53 32.63
N ALA A 487 3.84 -26.32 32.78
CA ALA A 487 2.84 -27.36 32.60
C ALA A 487 2.89 -27.97 31.18
N VAL A 488 3.05 -27.13 30.14
CA VAL A 488 3.16 -27.62 28.76
C VAL A 488 4.58 -28.13 28.41
N GLY A 489 5.50 -28.19 29.38
CA GLY A 489 6.86 -28.73 29.22
C GLY A 489 7.84 -27.75 28.55
N LEU A 490 7.69 -26.48 28.81
CA LEU A 490 8.60 -25.41 28.35
C LEU A 490 9.22 -24.61 29.51
N PRO A 491 9.81 -25.29 30.56
CA PRO A 491 10.34 -24.61 31.74
C PRO A 491 11.50 -23.66 31.41
N HIS A 492 12.27 -23.93 30.37
CA HIS A 492 13.39 -23.10 29.92
C HIS A 492 12.93 -21.72 29.39
N LEU A 493 11.67 -21.59 29.02
CA LEU A 493 11.09 -20.32 28.58
C LEU A 493 10.51 -19.47 29.72
N ALA A 494 10.28 -20.07 30.90
CA ALA A 494 9.65 -19.41 32.04
C ALA A 494 10.46 -18.21 32.58
N GLY A 495 11.78 -18.19 32.39
CA GLY A 495 12.67 -17.08 32.72
C GLY A 495 12.80 -15.98 31.65
N ARG A 496 12.24 -16.21 30.44
CA ARG A 496 12.44 -15.36 29.26
C ARG A 496 11.20 -14.52 28.88
N LEU A 497 10.29 -14.29 29.83
CA LEU A 497 8.99 -13.64 29.57
C LEU A 497 9.10 -12.24 28.94
N ASP A 498 10.13 -11.49 29.28
CA ASP A 498 10.33 -10.10 28.82
C ASP A 498 11.23 -9.99 27.57
N GLU A 499 11.77 -11.10 27.10
CA GLU A 499 12.57 -11.12 25.88
C GLU A 499 11.69 -10.95 24.65
N THR A 500 12.11 -10.04 23.74
CA THR A 500 11.45 -9.81 22.45
C THR A 500 12.26 -10.49 21.36
N GLU A 501 11.66 -11.50 20.73
CA GLU A 501 12.32 -12.32 19.73
C GLU A 501 11.39 -12.71 18.58
N HIS A 502 11.98 -13.26 17.51
CA HIS A 502 11.21 -13.90 16.44
C HIS A 502 10.95 -15.36 16.83
N TRP A 503 10.05 -15.57 17.80
CA TRP A 503 9.79 -16.88 18.43
C TRP A 503 9.46 -17.98 17.43
N ALA A 504 8.80 -17.67 16.32
CA ALA A 504 8.50 -18.65 15.27
C ALA A 504 9.75 -19.22 14.57
N LEU A 505 10.90 -18.53 14.61
CA LEU A 505 12.17 -19.01 14.06
C LEU A 505 13.06 -19.68 15.12
N GLN A 506 12.88 -19.32 16.39
CA GLN A 506 13.68 -19.90 17.49
C GLN A 506 13.13 -21.20 18.02
N LEU A 507 11.80 -21.36 17.97
CA LEU A 507 11.13 -22.52 18.54
C LEU A 507 10.85 -23.57 17.47
N SER A 508 11.07 -24.82 17.81
CA SER A 508 10.66 -25.96 17.00
C SER A 508 9.13 -25.98 16.81
N PRO A 509 8.61 -26.59 15.74
CA PRO A 509 7.15 -26.67 15.51
C PRO A 509 6.40 -27.26 16.71
N GLY A 510 6.96 -28.27 17.40
CA GLY A 510 6.36 -28.83 18.60
C GLY A 510 6.35 -27.90 19.81
N GLU A 511 7.37 -27.04 19.97
CA GLU A 511 7.37 -26.00 21.01
C GLU A 511 6.35 -24.89 20.69
N GLN A 512 6.22 -24.51 19.43
CA GLN A 512 5.20 -23.56 18.99
C GLN A 512 3.78 -24.08 19.32
N GLN A 513 3.50 -25.36 19.04
CA GLN A 513 2.22 -25.97 19.41
C GLN A 513 2.02 -26.02 20.93
N ARG A 514 3.04 -26.31 21.72
CA ARG A 514 2.96 -26.27 23.20
C ARG A 514 2.66 -24.84 23.72
N ILE A 515 3.21 -23.79 23.10
CA ILE A 515 2.82 -22.40 23.43
C ILE A 515 1.34 -22.15 23.15
N ALA A 516 0.77 -22.71 22.07
CA ALA A 516 -0.66 -22.58 21.81
C ALA A 516 -1.50 -23.23 22.92
N PHE A 517 -1.09 -24.36 23.46
CA PHE A 517 -1.73 -24.98 24.64
C PHE A 517 -1.54 -24.10 25.90
N ALA A 518 -0.36 -23.51 26.12
CA ALA A 518 -0.17 -22.55 27.21
C ALA A 518 -1.16 -21.38 27.13
N ARG A 519 -1.47 -20.89 25.92
CA ARG A 519 -2.51 -19.88 25.70
C ARG A 519 -3.88 -20.35 26.19
N ALA A 520 -4.26 -21.57 25.85
CA ALA A 520 -5.54 -22.14 26.30
C ALA A 520 -5.61 -22.20 27.83
N LEU A 521 -4.53 -22.64 28.51
CA LEU A 521 -4.47 -22.70 29.97
C LEU A 521 -4.57 -21.31 30.62
N VAL A 522 -3.96 -20.30 30.02
CA VAL A 522 -4.01 -18.90 30.51
C VAL A 522 -5.35 -18.24 30.25
N GLN A 523 -5.95 -18.46 29.07
CA GLN A 523 -7.18 -17.80 28.64
C GLN A 523 -8.45 -18.47 29.17
N LYS A 524 -8.39 -19.75 29.52
CA LYS A 524 -9.52 -20.55 30.03
C LYS A 524 -10.78 -20.38 29.19
N PRO A 525 -10.77 -20.77 27.89
CA PRO A 525 -11.90 -20.58 27.01
C PRO A 525 -13.10 -21.44 27.40
N ASP A 526 -14.33 -20.98 27.09
CA ASP A 526 -15.52 -21.82 27.19
C ASP A 526 -15.57 -22.89 26.09
N TRP A 527 -15.01 -22.53 24.90
CA TRP A 527 -14.95 -23.36 23.71
C TRP A 527 -13.52 -23.41 23.16
N LEU A 528 -12.96 -24.60 23.03
CA LEU A 528 -11.62 -24.83 22.52
C LEU A 528 -11.68 -25.70 21.25
N PHE A 529 -11.32 -25.09 20.12
CA PHE A 529 -11.22 -25.76 18.84
C PHE A 529 -9.77 -26.02 18.47
N LEU A 530 -9.42 -27.27 18.17
CA LEU A 530 -8.08 -27.74 17.86
C LEU A 530 -8.02 -28.27 16.42
N ASP A 531 -7.27 -27.62 15.53
CA ASP A 531 -7.05 -28.08 14.15
C ASP A 531 -5.67 -28.73 14.03
N GLU A 532 -5.58 -30.05 14.23
CA GLU A 532 -4.33 -30.81 14.24
C GLU A 532 -3.23 -30.16 15.11
N ALA A 533 -3.64 -29.55 16.24
CA ALA A 533 -2.78 -28.71 17.06
C ALA A 533 -1.64 -29.45 17.78
N THR A 534 -1.57 -30.77 17.65
CA THR A 534 -0.53 -31.65 18.21
C THR A 534 0.22 -32.44 17.13
N SER A 535 0.05 -32.07 15.84
CA SER A 535 0.67 -32.82 14.73
C SER A 535 2.20 -32.85 14.76
N ALA A 536 2.85 -31.86 15.40
CA ALA A 536 4.31 -31.73 15.47
C ALA A 536 4.90 -32.23 16.82
N VAL A 537 4.10 -32.79 17.70
CA VAL A 537 4.58 -33.42 18.96
C VAL A 537 4.43 -34.94 18.92
N ASP A 538 5.18 -35.62 19.77
CA ASP A 538 5.06 -37.06 19.97
C ASP A 538 3.76 -37.43 20.73
N GLU A 539 3.37 -38.70 20.66
CA GLU A 539 2.12 -39.21 21.26
C GLU A 539 2.06 -39.05 22.78
N ALA A 540 3.19 -39.18 23.47
CA ALA A 540 3.25 -39.02 24.93
C ALA A 540 3.01 -37.55 25.32
N THR A 541 3.63 -36.62 24.59
CA THR A 541 3.40 -35.18 24.77
C THR A 541 1.96 -34.81 24.41
N GLU A 542 1.40 -35.37 23.32
CA GLU A 542 0.01 -35.18 22.92
C GLU A 542 -0.94 -35.59 24.04
N ALA A 543 -0.80 -36.82 24.57
CA ALA A 543 -1.62 -37.33 25.67
C ALA A 543 -1.53 -36.43 26.92
N ARG A 544 -0.32 -35.96 27.25
CA ARG A 544 -0.12 -35.02 28.36
C ARG A 544 -0.84 -33.68 28.14
N LEU A 545 -0.75 -33.07 26.93
CA LEU A 545 -1.40 -31.80 26.62
C LEU A 545 -2.92 -31.92 26.70
N TYR A 546 -3.51 -32.97 26.14
CA TYR A 546 -4.96 -33.21 26.23
C TYR A 546 -5.38 -33.53 27.67
N GLY A 547 -4.58 -34.28 28.44
CA GLY A 547 -4.77 -34.49 29.88
C GLY A 547 -4.80 -33.17 30.66
N LEU A 548 -3.86 -32.25 30.38
CA LEU A 548 -3.84 -30.91 30.99
C LEU A 548 -5.09 -30.10 30.67
N VAL A 549 -5.59 -30.15 29.43
CA VAL A 549 -6.85 -29.48 29.06
C VAL A 549 -8.00 -30.07 29.85
N ARG A 550 -8.16 -31.38 29.90
CA ARG A 550 -9.21 -32.07 30.66
C ARG A 550 -9.16 -31.73 32.15
N ASP A 551 -7.97 -31.79 32.76
CA ASP A 551 -7.80 -31.64 34.20
C ASP A 551 -7.86 -30.18 34.67
N ARG A 552 -7.34 -29.23 33.90
CA ARG A 552 -7.29 -27.81 34.27
C ARG A 552 -8.43 -26.96 33.68
N LEU A 553 -9.11 -27.46 32.65
CA LEU A 553 -10.22 -26.77 31.97
C LEU A 553 -11.47 -27.67 31.86
N PRO A 554 -11.97 -28.27 32.97
CA PRO A 554 -13.03 -29.28 32.93
C PRO A 554 -14.38 -28.75 32.43
N ALA A 555 -14.60 -27.43 32.44
CA ALA A 555 -15.82 -26.80 31.94
C ALA A 555 -15.72 -26.38 30.44
N THR A 556 -14.56 -26.57 29.83
CA THR A 556 -14.33 -26.18 28.42
C THR A 556 -14.89 -27.24 27.48
N THR A 557 -15.71 -26.83 26.52
CA THR A 557 -16.16 -27.71 25.43
C THR A 557 -15.00 -27.87 24.44
N LEU A 558 -14.68 -29.12 24.10
CA LEU A 558 -13.53 -29.47 23.27
C LEU A 558 -13.97 -29.99 21.91
N PHE A 559 -13.54 -29.34 20.83
CA PHE A 559 -13.71 -29.86 19.49
C PHE A 559 -12.35 -29.99 18.80
N SER A 560 -11.95 -31.20 18.48
CA SER A 560 -10.64 -31.50 17.90
C SER A 560 -10.78 -32.05 16.49
N VAL A 561 -9.93 -31.58 15.56
CA VAL A 561 -9.65 -32.25 14.30
C VAL A 561 -8.35 -33.05 14.46
N GLY A 562 -8.39 -34.31 14.15
CA GLY A 562 -7.21 -35.17 14.24
C GLY A 562 -7.43 -36.55 13.61
N HIS A 563 -6.33 -37.25 13.38
CA HIS A 563 -6.35 -38.59 12.77
C HIS A 563 -5.67 -39.66 13.64
N ARG A 564 -5.01 -39.29 14.76
CA ARG A 564 -4.34 -40.23 15.66
C ARG A 564 -5.34 -40.90 16.59
N ALA A 565 -5.19 -42.21 16.77
CA ALA A 565 -6.03 -42.99 17.67
C ALA A 565 -5.87 -42.57 19.14
N THR A 566 -4.72 -42.01 19.51
CA THR A 566 -4.37 -41.52 20.85
C THR A 566 -5.27 -40.35 21.31
N LEU A 567 -5.98 -39.69 20.43
CA LEU A 567 -6.92 -38.61 20.76
C LEU A 567 -8.28 -39.12 21.26
N ARG A 568 -8.65 -40.36 20.89
CA ARG A 568 -9.97 -40.91 21.18
C ARG A 568 -10.34 -40.92 22.69
N PRO A 569 -9.46 -41.26 23.63
CA PRO A 569 -9.79 -41.30 25.07
C PRO A 569 -10.15 -39.94 25.68
N PHE A 570 -9.88 -38.82 24.97
CA PHE A 570 -10.16 -37.48 25.43
C PHE A 570 -11.48 -36.89 24.85
N HIS A 571 -12.21 -37.69 24.03
CA HIS A 571 -13.43 -37.26 23.37
C HIS A 571 -14.55 -38.26 23.55
N VAL A 572 -15.74 -37.74 23.92
CA VAL A 572 -16.93 -38.56 24.11
C VAL A 572 -17.57 -38.92 22.76
N ARG A 573 -17.53 -38.02 21.82
CA ARG A 573 -18.15 -38.19 20.47
C ARG A 573 -17.08 -38.30 19.41
N LYS A 574 -17.30 -39.13 18.39
CA LYS A 574 -16.43 -39.26 17.23
C LYS A 574 -17.25 -39.00 15.97
N LEU A 575 -16.81 -37.99 15.22
CA LEU A 575 -17.37 -37.61 13.93
C LEU A 575 -16.39 -38.01 12.83
N VAL A 576 -16.88 -38.61 11.77
CA VAL A 576 -16.05 -39.08 10.65
C VAL A 576 -16.50 -38.42 9.36
N VAL A 577 -15.58 -37.74 8.70
CA VAL A 577 -15.81 -37.21 7.34
C VAL A 577 -15.61 -38.35 6.35
N GLN A 578 -16.66 -38.72 5.66
CA GLN A 578 -16.69 -39.76 4.63
C GLN A 578 -16.78 -39.12 3.24
N PRO A 579 -15.74 -39.27 2.41
CA PRO A 579 -15.80 -38.84 1.02
C PRO A 579 -16.84 -39.68 0.24
N ASP A 580 -17.62 -39.03 -0.60
CA ASP A 580 -18.58 -39.68 -1.49
C ASP A 580 -18.10 -39.63 -2.96
N GLY A 581 -17.07 -40.44 -3.26
CA GLY A 581 -16.49 -40.51 -4.60
C GLY A 581 -16.12 -39.14 -5.16
N ASP A 582 -16.77 -38.70 -6.26
CA ASP A 582 -16.64 -37.37 -6.85
C ASP A 582 -17.59 -36.31 -6.22
N GLY A 583 -18.48 -36.73 -5.33
CA GLY A 583 -19.45 -35.89 -4.61
C GLY A 583 -18.89 -35.18 -3.40
N PRO A 584 -19.69 -34.32 -2.76
CA PRO A 584 -19.32 -33.67 -1.50
C PRO A 584 -19.27 -34.72 -0.38
N ALA A 585 -18.30 -34.55 0.54
CA ALA A 585 -18.19 -35.43 1.70
C ALA A 585 -19.38 -35.25 2.67
N SER A 586 -19.72 -36.31 3.41
CA SER A 586 -20.70 -36.27 4.50
C SER A 586 -20.02 -36.46 5.86
N ILE A 587 -20.69 -36.04 6.94
CA ILE A 587 -20.20 -36.24 8.30
C ILE A 587 -21.13 -37.23 9.01
N VAL A 588 -20.57 -38.34 9.48
CA VAL A 588 -21.30 -39.39 10.19
C VAL A 588 -20.77 -39.47 11.64
N GLU A 589 -21.69 -39.53 12.59
CA GLU A 589 -21.33 -39.80 14.00
C GLU A 589 -21.15 -41.29 14.21
N GLU A 590 -19.96 -41.70 14.62
CA GLU A 590 -19.66 -43.07 14.98
C GLU A 590 -20.12 -43.32 16.40
N THR A 591 -21.12 -44.20 16.57
CA THR A 591 -21.59 -44.59 17.90
C THR A 591 -20.46 -45.31 18.63
N VAL A 592 -20.03 -44.78 19.77
CA VAL A 592 -19.04 -45.45 20.64
C VAL A 592 -19.75 -46.64 21.26
N LEU A 593 -19.46 -47.86 20.77
CA LEU A 593 -19.74 -49.06 21.53
C LEU A 593 -18.84 -49.02 22.76
N ASP A 594 -19.43 -48.82 23.94
CA ASP A 594 -18.77 -48.98 25.22
C ASP A 594 -18.16 -50.39 25.25
N HIS A 595 -16.83 -50.48 25.11
CA HIS A 595 -16.12 -51.66 25.56
C HIS A 595 -15.91 -51.49 27.06
N ALA A 596 -16.77 -52.17 27.82
CA ALA A 596 -16.69 -52.39 29.25
C ALA A 596 -15.33 -52.98 29.69
#